data_75a236a4c5267d81e9c0ddf24da6bffe
#
_entry.id   75a236a4c5267d81e9c0ddf24da6bffe
#
_cell.length_a   1.000
_cell.length_b   1.000
_cell.length_c   1.000
_cell.angle_alpha   90.00
_cell.angle_beta   90.00
_cell.angle_gamma   90.00
#
_symmetry.space_group_name_H-M   'P 1'
#
loop_
_entity.id
_entity.type
_entity.pdbx_description
1 polymer ?
#
loop_
_entity_poly.entity_id
_entity_poly.type
_entity_poly.pdbx_seq_one_letter_code
_entity_poly.pdbx_strand_id
1 'polypeptide(L)'
;GTGIARMSVGIDSIEGAAELNRAFESQSKKLSVLLEVDTGLGRTGIGFEKSRLIAGEIISMPYLDLKGIYTYRGALLSEIKTETTEGEMWKSIENQGRAEAEVMGELAADLRRLGFDIRVVSAGSTPTARSSVSVPGLTEIRPGTYVFNDAMQVKLGACGWEDCAAKVLVTVVSRPAPDRAVIDGGSKVFAGDVKPNTPPLNIKGLGAVIAMNGQPREDILFERMTEEHGMLRLFGPAARNLKVGERLLVIPNHICTTVNLFNELTIADNSIASGKAEIVDRWPVNSRGCVQ
;
A
#
# COMPACT_ATOMS: atom_id res chain seq x y z
N GLY A 1 -3.02 28.20 -20.78
CA GLY A 1 -1.91 27.31 -20.76
C GLY A 1 -2.09 26.29 -19.64
N THR A 2 -2.43 25.06 -19.97
CA THR A 2 -2.43 23.93 -19.05
C THR A 2 -0.98 23.68 -18.66
N GLY A 3 -0.50 24.32 -17.59
CA GLY A 3 0.78 24.05 -17.01
C GLY A 3 0.79 22.61 -16.51
N ILE A 4 1.46 21.71 -17.21
CA ILE A 4 1.76 20.39 -16.69
C ILE A 4 2.55 20.60 -15.39
N ALA A 5 2.06 20.00 -14.33
CA ALA A 5 2.79 19.95 -13.07
C ALA A 5 4.22 19.46 -13.31
N ARG A 6 5.17 19.87 -12.50
CA ARG A 6 6.55 19.41 -12.59
C ARG A 6 6.56 17.88 -12.45
N MET A 7 7.08 17.20 -13.47
CA MET A 7 7.23 15.75 -13.45
C MET A 7 8.68 15.41 -13.09
N SER A 8 8.86 14.39 -12.26
CA SER A 8 10.16 13.75 -12.02
C SER A 8 10.02 12.25 -12.28
N VAL A 9 11.09 11.64 -12.79
CA VAL A 9 11.14 10.20 -13.10
C VAL A 9 12.14 9.54 -12.18
N GLY A 10 11.75 8.38 -11.62
CA GLY A 10 12.65 7.52 -10.85
C GLY A 10 13.60 6.78 -11.78
N ILE A 11 14.87 6.68 -11.40
CA ILE A 11 15.90 5.91 -12.13
C ILE A 11 16.76 5.13 -11.14
N ASP A 12 17.17 3.94 -11.52
CA ASP A 12 18.00 3.04 -10.70
C ASP A 12 19.17 2.41 -11.47
N SER A 13 19.42 2.90 -12.69
CA SER A 13 20.49 2.38 -13.54
C SER A 13 21.06 3.46 -14.45
N ILE A 14 22.32 3.29 -14.85
CA ILE A 14 22.99 4.17 -15.82
C ILE A 14 22.34 4.01 -17.20
N GLU A 15 21.98 2.78 -17.56
CA GLU A 15 21.33 2.46 -18.83
C GLU A 15 19.99 3.19 -18.95
N GLY A 16 19.13 3.11 -17.92
CA GLY A 16 17.85 3.84 -17.88
C GLY A 16 18.04 5.35 -17.93
N ALA A 17 19.03 5.88 -17.20
CA ALA A 17 19.38 7.29 -17.24
C ALA A 17 19.83 7.72 -18.66
N ALA A 18 20.67 6.93 -19.32
CA ALA A 18 21.16 7.21 -20.68
C ALA A 18 20.04 7.23 -21.71
N GLU A 19 19.07 6.29 -21.62
CA GLU A 19 17.89 6.26 -22.49
C GLU A 19 17.03 7.51 -22.31
N LEU A 20 16.75 7.90 -21.06
CA LEU A 20 16.01 9.12 -20.76
C LEU A 20 16.76 10.36 -21.24
N ASN A 21 18.07 10.43 -21.05
CA ASN A 21 18.90 11.54 -21.52
C ASN A 21 18.80 11.68 -23.06
N ARG A 22 18.87 10.56 -23.81
CA ARG A 22 18.72 10.55 -25.26
C ARG A 22 17.32 10.97 -25.69
N ALA A 23 16.27 10.48 -25.01
CA ALA A 23 14.90 10.84 -25.33
C ALA A 23 14.59 12.33 -25.12
N PHE A 24 15.32 13.00 -24.20
CA PHE A 24 15.16 14.42 -23.91
C PHE A 24 16.11 15.34 -24.71
N GLU A 25 16.98 14.81 -25.57
CA GLU A 25 17.94 15.58 -26.37
C GLU A 25 17.26 16.68 -27.22
N SER A 26 16.08 16.39 -27.76
CA SER A 26 15.30 17.34 -28.57
C SER A 26 14.48 18.35 -27.77
N GLN A 27 14.46 18.23 -26.44
CA GLN A 27 13.67 19.08 -25.55
C GLN A 27 14.45 20.32 -25.13
N SER A 28 13.74 21.44 -24.94
CA SER A 28 14.35 22.70 -24.45
C SER A 28 14.62 22.69 -22.94
N LYS A 29 14.19 21.65 -22.24
CA LYS A 29 14.27 21.56 -20.76
C LYS A 29 14.87 20.23 -20.35
N LYS A 30 15.60 20.23 -19.22
CA LYS A 30 16.08 19.01 -18.60
C LYS A 30 14.93 18.25 -17.93
N LEU A 31 14.98 16.93 -17.99
CA LEU A 31 14.10 16.05 -17.22
C LEU A 31 14.58 16.01 -15.78
N SER A 32 13.69 16.32 -14.84
CA SER A 32 13.96 16.09 -13.41
C SER A 32 13.96 14.59 -13.09
N VAL A 33 15.01 14.12 -12.42
CA VAL A 33 15.14 12.70 -12.05
C VAL A 33 15.44 12.54 -10.57
N LEU A 34 14.96 11.44 -10.01
CA LEU A 34 15.23 10.99 -8.64
C LEU A 34 15.93 9.63 -8.71
N LEU A 35 17.04 9.48 -8.00
CA LEU A 35 17.76 8.22 -7.92
C LEU A 35 17.08 7.29 -6.91
N GLU A 36 16.69 6.09 -7.33
CA GLU A 36 16.15 5.06 -6.45
C GLU A 36 17.27 4.31 -5.74
N VAL A 37 17.15 4.22 -4.42
CA VAL A 37 18.12 3.53 -3.55
C VAL A 37 17.42 2.32 -2.92
N ASP A 38 18.01 1.13 -3.04
CA ASP A 38 17.53 -0.04 -2.31
C ASP A 38 18.03 0.02 -0.87
N THR A 39 17.11 0.16 0.05
CA THR A 39 17.37 0.14 1.50
C THR A 39 17.04 -1.21 2.16
N GLY A 40 16.87 -2.25 1.35
CA GLY A 40 16.74 -3.63 1.83
C GLY A 40 15.50 -4.40 1.34
N LEU A 41 14.62 -3.79 0.51
CA LEU A 41 13.48 -4.52 -0.08
C LEU A 41 13.94 -5.54 -1.16
N GLY A 42 15.03 -5.23 -1.88
CA GLY A 42 15.54 -6.09 -2.94
C GLY A 42 14.62 -6.19 -4.16
N ARG A 43 13.86 -5.11 -4.46
CA ARG A 43 12.94 -5.06 -5.59
C ARG A 43 13.51 -4.28 -6.77
N THR A 44 13.74 -3.01 -6.57
CA THR A 44 14.33 -2.03 -7.49
C THR A 44 15.27 -1.13 -6.70
N GLY A 45 16.02 -0.29 -7.39
CA GLY A 45 16.96 0.62 -6.74
C GLY A 45 18.39 0.09 -6.68
N ILE A 46 19.31 0.98 -6.49
CA ILE A 46 20.74 0.68 -6.37
C ILE A 46 21.18 0.65 -4.91
N GLY A 47 22.15 -0.21 -4.60
CA GLY A 47 22.73 -0.23 -3.27
C GLY A 47 23.41 1.08 -2.88
N PHE A 48 23.40 1.39 -1.60
CA PHE A 48 23.96 2.61 -1.00
C PHE A 48 25.36 2.95 -1.52
N GLU A 49 26.28 1.98 -1.55
CA GLU A 49 27.67 2.17 -1.96
C GLU A 49 27.84 2.65 -3.40
N LYS A 50 26.94 2.20 -4.30
CA LYS A 50 26.96 2.57 -5.72
C LYS A 50 26.28 3.89 -6.02
N SER A 51 25.46 4.41 -5.09
CA SER A 51 24.62 5.60 -5.32
C SER A 51 25.45 6.82 -5.68
N ARG A 52 26.61 7.02 -5.06
CA ARG A 52 27.51 8.16 -5.33
C ARG A 52 28.07 8.10 -6.76
N LEU A 53 28.48 6.92 -7.19
CA LEU A 53 29.05 6.74 -8.56
C LEU A 53 27.97 7.06 -9.59
N ILE A 54 26.79 6.48 -9.45
CA ILE A 54 25.70 6.64 -10.40
C ILE A 54 25.16 8.08 -10.39
N ALA A 55 25.09 8.73 -9.24
CA ALA A 55 24.76 10.17 -9.15
C ALA A 55 25.75 11.03 -9.96
N GLY A 56 27.06 10.71 -9.89
CA GLY A 56 28.10 11.36 -10.68
C GLY A 56 27.93 11.19 -12.17
N GLU A 57 27.60 9.99 -12.64
CA GLU A 57 27.33 9.70 -14.05
C GLU A 57 26.08 10.46 -14.54
N ILE A 58 24.99 10.48 -13.76
CA ILE A 58 23.75 11.18 -14.10
C ILE A 58 23.98 12.68 -14.28
N ILE A 59 24.76 13.31 -13.41
CA ILE A 59 25.05 14.76 -13.50
C ILE A 59 25.81 15.11 -14.76
N SER A 60 26.63 14.21 -15.28
CA SER A 60 27.32 14.41 -16.54
C SER A 60 26.38 14.39 -17.77
N MET A 61 25.14 13.93 -17.60
CA MET A 61 24.14 13.85 -18.66
C MET A 61 23.43 15.20 -18.89
N PRO A 62 23.59 15.85 -20.06
CA PRO A 62 23.19 17.25 -20.24
C PRO A 62 21.68 17.49 -20.18
N TYR A 63 20.87 16.48 -20.45
CA TYR A 63 19.41 16.59 -20.52
C TYR A 63 18.70 16.06 -19.24
N LEU A 64 19.45 15.62 -18.25
CA LEU A 64 18.92 15.22 -16.93
C LEU A 64 19.27 16.26 -15.85
N ASP A 65 18.42 16.32 -14.84
CA ASP A 65 18.58 17.18 -13.67
C ASP A 65 18.29 16.36 -12.42
N LEU A 66 19.34 15.85 -11.78
CA LEU A 66 19.23 15.06 -10.54
C LEU A 66 18.77 15.95 -9.39
N LYS A 67 17.51 15.80 -8.98
CA LYS A 67 16.87 16.60 -7.93
C LYS A 67 16.82 15.93 -6.57
N GLY A 68 17.04 14.63 -6.51
CA GLY A 68 16.94 13.95 -5.22
C GLY A 68 17.14 12.44 -5.31
N ILE A 69 16.92 11.85 -4.18
CA ILE A 69 16.95 10.42 -3.96
C ILE A 69 15.65 9.95 -3.35
N TYR A 70 15.26 8.73 -3.65
CA TYR A 70 14.11 8.10 -3.03
C TYR A 70 14.34 6.63 -2.78
N THR A 71 13.57 6.07 -1.87
CA THR A 71 13.52 4.64 -1.60
C THR A 71 12.09 4.20 -1.32
N TYR A 72 11.83 2.92 -1.44
CA TYR A 72 10.64 2.27 -0.93
C TYR A 72 11.03 0.92 -0.35
N ARG A 73 11.03 0.83 0.97
CA ARG A 73 11.32 -0.40 1.70
C ARG A 73 10.07 -1.13 2.17
N GLY A 74 9.05 -0.38 2.57
CA GLY A 74 7.87 -0.95 3.22
C GLY A 74 8.20 -1.49 4.62
N ALA A 75 7.37 -2.38 5.13
CA ALA A 75 7.67 -3.17 6.31
C ALA A 75 8.30 -4.50 5.87
N LEU A 76 9.56 -4.75 6.22
CA LEU A 76 10.27 -5.99 5.91
C LEU A 76 9.85 -7.08 6.88
N LEU A 77 8.81 -7.83 6.49
CA LEU A 77 8.26 -8.90 7.32
C LEU A 77 9.24 -10.04 7.53
N SER A 78 10.18 -10.25 6.61
CA SER A 78 11.26 -11.24 6.74
C SER A 78 12.22 -10.97 7.91
N GLU A 79 12.31 -9.73 8.38
CA GLU A 79 13.11 -9.34 9.54
C GLU A 79 12.36 -9.53 10.88
N ILE A 80 11.06 -9.86 10.83
CA ILE A 80 10.22 -10.05 12.01
C ILE A 80 10.15 -11.54 12.36
N LYS A 81 10.46 -11.88 13.59
CA LYS A 81 10.38 -13.28 14.07
C LYS A 81 8.92 -13.76 14.06
N THR A 82 8.71 -15.02 13.71
CA THR A 82 7.37 -15.62 13.57
C THR A 82 6.55 -15.66 14.87
N GLU A 83 7.24 -15.71 16.01
CA GLU A 83 6.63 -15.82 17.36
C GLU A 83 6.49 -14.46 18.06
N THR A 84 6.63 -13.35 17.30
CA THR A 84 6.58 -11.98 17.83
C THR A 84 5.15 -11.59 18.18
N THR A 85 4.95 -10.94 19.31
CA THR A 85 3.66 -10.30 19.67
C THR A 85 3.36 -9.12 18.75
N GLU A 86 2.09 -8.72 18.65
CA GLU A 86 1.71 -7.55 17.83
C GLU A 86 2.48 -6.29 18.21
N GLY A 87 2.60 -6.02 19.51
CA GLY A 87 3.33 -4.83 19.99
C GLY A 87 4.82 -4.85 19.66
N GLU A 88 5.47 -6.01 19.72
CA GLU A 88 6.86 -6.15 19.30
C GLU A 88 7.02 -6.00 17.77
N MET A 89 6.07 -6.53 17.00
CA MET A 89 6.03 -6.36 15.55
C MET A 89 5.91 -4.88 15.18
N TRP A 90 4.99 -4.14 15.78
CA TRP A 90 4.80 -2.72 15.53
C TRP A 90 6.05 -1.90 15.88
N LYS A 91 6.68 -2.21 17.02
CA LYS A 91 7.96 -1.58 17.40
C LYS A 91 9.08 -1.89 16.41
N SER A 92 9.14 -3.12 15.90
CA SER A 92 10.09 -3.49 14.84
C SER A 92 9.88 -2.66 13.57
N ILE A 93 8.62 -2.50 13.13
CA ILE A 93 8.25 -1.69 11.96
C ILE A 93 8.60 -0.20 12.17
N GLU A 94 8.35 0.35 13.35
CA GLU A 94 8.78 1.71 13.68
C GLU A 94 10.31 1.88 13.59
N ASN A 95 11.08 0.93 14.12
CA ASN A 95 12.53 0.94 14.03
C ASN A 95 13.01 0.84 12.58
N GLN A 96 12.38 -0.01 11.77
CA GLN A 96 12.67 -0.11 10.34
C GLN A 96 12.44 1.21 9.62
N GLY A 97 11.34 1.93 9.92
CA GLY A 97 11.05 3.23 9.33
C GLY A 97 12.06 4.31 9.72
N ARG A 98 12.53 4.32 10.98
CA ARG A 98 13.61 5.23 11.41
C ARG A 98 14.92 4.91 10.69
N ALA A 99 15.33 3.65 10.68
CA ALA A 99 16.57 3.22 10.03
C ALA A 99 16.58 3.52 8.53
N GLU A 100 15.45 3.31 7.82
CA GLU A 100 15.30 3.70 6.41
C GLU A 100 15.53 5.20 6.23
N ALA A 101 14.90 6.02 7.06
CA ALA A 101 15.00 7.47 6.99
C ALA A 101 16.42 7.99 7.34
N GLU A 102 17.08 7.39 8.33
CA GLU A 102 18.46 7.71 8.71
C GLU A 102 19.43 7.44 7.55
N VAL A 103 19.37 6.25 6.95
CA VAL A 103 20.20 5.89 5.79
C VAL A 103 20.01 6.86 4.64
N MET A 104 18.76 7.26 4.34
CA MET A 104 18.48 8.19 3.26
C MET A 104 18.96 9.62 3.59
N GLY A 105 18.83 10.04 4.84
CA GLY A 105 19.35 11.31 5.33
C GLY A 105 20.87 11.40 5.23
N GLU A 106 21.58 10.33 5.63
CA GLU A 106 23.04 10.23 5.53
C GLU A 106 23.51 10.30 4.07
N LEU A 107 22.90 9.52 3.19
CA LEU A 107 23.23 9.54 1.76
C LEU A 107 22.99 10.93 1.14
N ALA A 108 21.88 11.58 1.48
CA ALA A 108 21.60 12.93 0.99
C ALA A 108 22.65 13.93 1.47
N ALA A 109 23.07 13.84 2.74
CA ALA A 109 24.13 14.70 3.28
C ALA A 109 25.47 14.46 2.58
N ASP A 110 25.80 13.20 2.30
CA ASP A 110 27.00 12.82 1.55
C ASP A 110 27.00 13.38 0.13
N LEU A 111 25.92 13.19 -0.59
CA LEU A 111 25.78 13.69 -1.96
C LEU A 111 25.87 15.23 -1.99
N ARG A 112 25.24 15.93 -1.02
CA ARG A 112 25.34 17.39 -0.91
C ARG A 112 26.78 17.86 -0.63
N ARG A 113 27.53 17.14 0.21
CA ARG A 113 28.97 17.43 0.45
C ARG A 113 29.82 17.27 -0.81
N LEU A 114 29.43 16.39 -1.71
CA LEU A 114 30.05 16.19 -3.02
C LEU A 114 29.60 17.25 -4.06
N GLY A 115 28.74 18.19 -3.69
CA GLY A 115 28.29 19.29 -4.55
C GLY A 115 27.01 18.98 -5.33
N PHE A 116 26.31 17.89 -5.07
CA PHE A 116 25.04 17.56 -5.72
C PHE A 116 23.86 18.36 -5.15
N ASP A 117 22.97 18.89 -6.01
CA ASP A 117 21.78 19.67 -5.60
C ASP A 117 20.63 18.71 -5.22
N ILE A 118 20.79 17.97 -4.13
CA ILE A 118 19.79 17.02 -3.61
C ILE A 118 18.73 17.78 -2.80
N ARG A 119 17.59 18.06 -3.42
CA ARG A 119 16.45 18.77 -2.80
C ARG A 119 15.40 17.84 -2.26
N VAL A 120 15.18 16.69 -2.93
CA VAL A 120 14.19 15.69 -2.55
C VAL A 120 14.88 14.50 -1.89
N VAL A 121 14.45 14.17 -0.69
CA VAL A 121 14.84 12.96 0.04
C VAL A 121 13.54 12.29 0.48
N SER A 122 13.17 11.23 -0.24
CA SER A 122 11.85 10.62 -0.11
C SER A 122 11.97 9.17 0.36
N ALA A 123 11.29 8.85 1.47
CA ALA A 123 11.29 7.52 2.08
C ALA A 123 9.96 7.24 2.79
N GLY A 124 9.84 6.06 3.39
CA GLY A 124 8.66 5.67 4.16
C GLY A 124 7.54 5.08 3.31
N SER A 125 6.65 4.41 3.99
CA SER A 125 5.46 3.73 3.46
C SER A 125 4.29 3.93 4.42
N THR A 126 3.10 3.43 4.12
CA THR A 126 1.97 3.55 5.05
C THR A 126 2.31 3.08 6.48
N PRO A 127 2.86 1.88 6.72
CA PRO A 127 3.15 1.44 8.09
C PRO A 127 4.36 2.13 8.74
N THR A 128 5.29 2.71 7.96
CA THR A 128 6.49 3.33 8.50
C THR A 128 6.43 4.86 8.52
N ALA A 129 5.43 5.49 7.90
CA ALA A 129 5.34 6.93 7.72
C ALA A 129 5.56 7.73 9.02
N ARG A 130 4.86 7.34 10.11
CA ARG A 130 4.94 8.03 11.41
C ARG A 130 6.34 8.03 11.99
N SER A 131 7.07 6.92 11.87
CA SER A 131 8.43 6.80 12.39
C SER A 131 9.45 7.47 11.48
N SER A 132 9.27 7.38 10.16
CA SER A 132 10.18 7.99 9.18
C SER A 132 10.20 9.52 9.29
N VAL A 133 9.02 10.18 9.46
CA VAL A 133 8.98 11.67 9.57
C VAL A 133 9.60 12.20 10.85
N SER A 134 9.85 11.37 11.85
CA SER A 134 10.54 11.79 13.08
C SER A 134 12.06 11.95 12.90
N VAL A 135 12.61 11.49 11.78
CA VAL A 135 14.04 11.56 11.46
C VAL A 135 14.33 12.80 10.62
N PRO A 136 15.25 13.67 11.03
CA PRO A 136 15.63 14.83 10.23
C PRO A 136 16.25 14.43 8.89
N GLY A 137 16.01 15.25 7.85
CA GLY A 137 16.63 15.08 6.54
C GLY A 137 15.69 14.59 5.44
N LEU A 138 14.55 13.98 5.78
CA LEU A 138 13.51 13.70 4.80
C LEU A 138 12.77 14.98 4.40
N THR A 139 12.38 15.05 3.14
CA THR A 139 11.55 16.12 2.58
C THR A 139 10.20 15.62 2.10
N GLU A 140 10.06 14.31 1.95
CA GLU A 140 8.88 13.66 1.38
C GLU A 140 8.69 12.26 1.95
N ILE A 141 7.44 11.81 2.08
CA ILE A 141 7.07 10.44 2.43
C ILE A 141 6.21 9.81 1.34
N ARG A 142 6.17 8.45 1.27
CA ARG A 142 5.53 7.67 0.20
C ARG A 142 4.40 6.73 0.69
N PRO A 143 3.49 7.16 1.57
CA PRO A 143 2.35 6.33 1.95
C PRO A 143 1.36 6.26 0.77
N GLY A 144 0.91 5.07 0.41
CA GLY A 144 -0.07 4.85 -0.64
C GLY A 144 -1.37 4.25 -0.10
N THR A 145 -1.27 3.13 0.59
CA THR A 145 -2.42 2.37 1.10
C THR A 145 -3.27 3.14 2.12
N TYR A 146 -2.70 4.14 2.81
CA TYR A 146 -3.37 4.94 3.85
C TYR A 146 -4.67 5.63 3.36
N VAL A 147 -4.82 5.85 2.06
CA VAL A 147 -6.03 6.45 1.46
C VAL A 147 -7.27 5.62 1.76
N PHE A 148 -7.12 4.30 1.77
CA PHE A 148 -8.20 3.36 2.03
C PHE A 148 -7.99 2.53 3.29
N ASN A 149 -6.75 2.18 3.60
CA ASN A 149 -6.33 1.17 4.54
C ASN A 149 -6.97 -0.21 4.27
N ASP A 150 -6.52 -1.25 4.97
CA ASP A 150 -6.99 -2.63 4.82
C ASP A 150 -6.61 -3.46 6.06
N ALA A 151 -7.01 -4.74 6.08
CA ALA A 151 -6.71 -5.62 7.20
C ALA A 151 -5.20 -5.79 7.43
N MET A 152 -4.38 -5.74 6.38
CA MET A 152 -2.92 -5.80 6.51
C MET A 152 -2.37 -4.57 7.22
N GLN A 153 -2.86 -3.36 6.89
CA GLN A 153 -2.41 -2.12 7.54
C GLN A 153 -2.82 -2.07 9.02
N VAL A 154 -4.01 -2.59 9.36
CA VAL A 154 -4.41 -2.76 10.77
C VAL A 154 -3.43 -3.69 11.49
N LYS A 155 -3.12 -4.83 10.88
CA LYS A 155 -2.20 -5.82 11.47
C LYS A 155 -0.78 -5.28 11.63
N LEU A 156 -0.33 -4.41 10.71
CA LEU A 156 0.97 -3.72 10.78
C LEU A 156 0.99 -2.54 11.79
N GLY A 157 -0.13 -2.25 12.45
CA GLY A 157 -0.24 -1.14 13.41
C GLY A 157 -0.28 0.25 12.79
N ALA A 158 -0.55 0.35 11.49
CA ALA A 158 -0.62 1.63 10.79
C ALA A 158 -1.93 2.39 11.09
N CYS A 159 -3.03 1.67 11.33
CA CYS A 159 -4.38 2.21 11.52
C CYS A 159 -5.25 1.27 12.36
N GLY A 160 -6.44 1.75 12.76
CA GLY A 160 -7.53 0.93 13.30
C GLY A 160 -8.49 0.42 12.22
N TRP A 161 -9.42 -0.43 12.61
CA TRP A 161 -10.48 -0.93 11.69
C TRP A 161 -11.39 0.20 11.21
N GLU A 162 -11.63 1.20 12.03
CA GLU A 162 -12.41 2.40 11.74
C GLU A 162 -11.79 3.24 10.62
N ASP A 163 -10.47 3.19 10.45
CA ASP A 163 -9.74 3.91 9.43
C ASP A 163 -9.75 3.21 8.07
N CYS A 164 -10.30 1.98 7.98
CA CYS A 164 -10.45 1.27 6.72
C CYS A 164 -11.65 1.81 5.95
N ALA A 165 -11.42 2.79 5.09
CA ALA A 165 -12.46 3.48 4.34
C ALA A 165 -13.12 2.57 3.29
N ALA A 166 -12.34 1.78 2.56
CA ALA A 166 -12.86 0.92 1.50
C ALA A 166 -13.30 -0.45 2.02
N LYS A 167 -14.50 -0.84 1.61
CA LYS A 167 -15.12 -2.13 1.96
C LYS A 167 -15.80 -2.71 0.73
N VAL A 168 -15.79 -4.01 0.60
CA VAL A 168 -16.52 -4.72 -0.46
C VAL A 168 -17.89 -5.11 0.08
N LEU A 169 -18.95 -4.70 -0.60
CA LEU A 169 -20.32 -5.11 -0.32
C LEU A 169 -20.59 -6.44 -1.01
N VAL A 170 -20.98 -7.46 -0.25
CA VAL A 170 -21.30 -8.81 -0.74
C VAL A 170 -22.66 -9.25 -0.24
N THR A 171 -23.25 -10.25 -0.92
CA THR A 171 -24.55 -10.85 -0.56
C THR A 171 -24.36 -12.30 -0.19
N VAL A 172 -25.03 -12.74 0.86
CA VAL A 172 -25.14 -14.17 1.20
C VAL A 172 -26.03 -14.83 0.15
N VAL A 173 -25.46 -15.68 -0.70
CA VAL A 173 -26.18 -16.35 -1.79
C VAL A 173 -26.57 -17.79 -1.46
N SER A 174 -25.96 -18.41 -0.46
CA SER A 174 -26.29 -19.77 -0.05
C SER A 174 -26.00 -20.04 1.42
N ARG A 175 -26.79 -20.94 2.02
CA ARG A 175 -26.64 -21.47 3.38
C ARG A 175 -26.67 -22.99 3.35
N PRO A 176 -25.57 -23.65 2.93
CA PRO A 176 -25.56 -25.12 2.73
C PRO A 176 -25.49 -25.89 4.05
N ALA A 177 -25.13 -25.25 5.18
CA ALA A 177 -25.10 -25.84 6.51
C ALA A 177 -25.30 -24.76 7.59
N PRO A 178 -25.65 -25.12 8.83
CA PRO A 178 -25.87 -24.17 9.92
C PRO A 178 -24.62 -23.34 10.27
N ASP A 179 -23.43 -23.89 10.05
CA ASP A 179 -22.13 -23.29 10.34
C ASP A 179 -21.42 -22.73 9.11
N ARG A 180 -22.11 -22.68 7.95
CA ARG A 180 -21.53 -22.25 6.68
C ARG A 180 -22.46 -21.35 5.89
N ALA A 181 -21.92 -20.28 5.34
CA ALA A 181 -22.57 -19.43 4.35
C ALA A 181 -21.66 -19.25 3.13
N VAL A 182 -22.26 -18.86 2.01
CA VAL A 182 -21.56 -18.55 0.77
C VAL A 182 -21.96 -17.14 0.34
N ILE A 183 -20.97 -16.34 -0.04
CA ILE A 183 -21.16 -14.98 -0.58
C ILE A 183 -20.81 -14.93 -2.05
N ASP A 184 -21.34 -13.93 -2.77
CA ASP A 184 -21.11 -13.65 -4.19
C ASP A 184 -19.78 -12.93 -4.48
N GLY A 185 -18.80 -13.01 -3.56
CA GLY A 185 -17.48 -12.41 -3.68
C GLY A 185 -16.38 -13.47 -3.60
N GLY A 186 -15.75 -13.78 -4.71
CA GLY A 186 -14.59 -14.65 -4.82
C GLY A 186 -13.33 -13.89 -5.25
N SER A 187 -12.37 -14.58 -5.90
CA SER A 187 -11.09 -13.98 -6.32
C SER A 187 -11.21 -12.93 -7.43
N LYS A 188 -12.36 -12.85 -8.10
CA LYS A 188 -12.69 -11.75 -9.03
C LYS A 188 -13.08 -10.44 -8.31
N VAL A 189 -13.28 -10.49 -7.01
CA VAL A 189 -13.74 -9.39 -6.16
C VAL A 189 -12.72 -9.09 -5.06
N PHE A 190 -12.11 -10.14 -4.48
CA PHE A 190 -11.08 -10.05 -3.46
C PHE A 190 -9.75 -10.54 -4.01
N ALA A 191 -8.70 -9.77 -3.79
CA ALA A 191 -7.35 -10.22 -4.13
C ALA A 191 -6.89 -11.36 -3.21
N GLY A 192 -6.15 -12.31 -3.78
CA GLY A 192 -5.62 -13.48 -3.07
C GLY A 192 -4.11 -13.44 -2.83
N ASP A 193 -3.49 -12.28 -2.97
CA ASP A 193 -2.04 -12.09 -2.86
C ASP A 193 -1.53 -12.13 -1.41
N VAL A 194 -2.38 -11.78 -0.43
CA VAL A 194 -2.08 -11.94 1.00
C VAL A 194 -2.68 -13.25 1.51
N LYS A 195 -1.82 -14.24 1.72
CA LYS A 195 -2.24 -15.55 2.24
C LYS A 195 -2.63 -15.48 3.70
N PRO A 196 -3.80 -16.02 4.10
CA PRO A 196 -4.20 -16.07 5.49
C PRO A 196 -3.28 -16.97 6.32
N ASN A 197 -3.23 -16.71 7.63
CA ASN A 197 -2.46 -17.47 8.62
C ASN A 197 -0.96 -17.59 8.27
N THR A 198 -0.41 -16.65 7.50
CA THR A 198 1.01 -16.65 7.13
C THR A 198 1.78 -15.76 8.13
N PRO A 199 2.78 -16.31 8.83
CA PRO A 199 3.64 -15.52 9.70
C PRO A 199 4.42 -14.43 8.93
N PRO A 200 4.75 -13.32 9.58
CA PRO A 200 4.44 -12.96 10.97
C PRO A 200 3.04 -12.32 11.13
N LEU A 201 2.36 -11.99 10.04
CA LEU A 201 1.08 -11.27 10.09
C LEU A 201 -0.06 -12.10 10.68
N ASN A 202 -0.12 -13.39 10.35
CA ASN A 202 -1.14 -14.32 10.83
C ASN A 202 -2.58 -13.76 10.69
N ILE A 203 -2.88 -13.08 9.58
CA ILE A 203 -4.21 -12.54 9.31
C ILE A 203 -5.18 -13.71 9.18
N LYS A 204 -6.26 -13.69 9.95
CA LYS A 204 -7.29 -14.72 9.91
C LYS A 204 -8.18 -14.52 8.68
N GLY A 205 -8.25 -15.53 7.82
CA GLY A 205 -9.14 -15.52 6.66
C GLY A 205 -8.68 -14.60 5.51
N LEU A 206 -9.57 -14.40 4.56
CA LEU A 206 -9.32 -13.68 3.30
C LEU A 206 -9.85 -12.24 3.30
N GLY A 207 -10.41 -11.82 4.42
CA GLY A 207 -10.93 -10.49 4.69
C GLY A 207 -11.72 -10.48 5.99
N ALA A 208 -11.92 -9.31 6.57
CA ALA A 208 -12.66 -9.13 7.81
C ALA A 208 -14.11 -8.71 7.51
N VAL A 209 -15.08 -9.54 7.91
CA VAL A 209 -16.50 -9.17 7.87
C VAL A 209 -16.76 -8.14 8.96
N ILE A 210 -17.40 -7.02 8.62
CA ILE A 210 -17.56 -5.87 9.50
C ILE A 210 -19.01 -5.76 10.00
N ALA A 211 -19.16 -5.54 11.30
CA ALA A 211 -20.43 -5.22 11.91
C ALA A 211 -20.82 -3.74 11.67
N MET A 212 -22.08 -3.40 11.97
CA MET A 212 -22.59 -2.02 11.80
C MET A 212 -21.84 -0.97 12.65
N ASN A 213 -21.17 -1.40 13.73
CA ASN A 213 -20.32 -0.52 14.54
C ASN A 213 -18.89 -0.34 14.00
N GLY A 214 -18.60 -0.86 12.81
CA GLY A 214 -17.29 -0.75 12.17
C GLY A 214 -16.23 -1.74 12.63
N GLN A 215 -16.54 -2.60 13.61
CA GLN A 215 -15.60 -3.59 14.14
C GLN A 215 -15.75 -4.95 13.43
N PRO A 216 -14.68 -5.76 13.34
CA PRO A 216 -14.76 -7.12 12.79
C PRO A 216 -15.73 -8.00 13.55
N ARG A 217 -16.44 -8.82 12.80
CA ARG A 217 -17.26 -9.90 13.33
C ARG A 217 -16.40 -11.14 13.58
N GLU A 218 -15.97 -11.32 14.82
CA GLU A 218 -15.16 -12.47 15.24
C GLU A 218 -15.88 -13.82 15.11
N ASP A 219 -17.20 -13.79 14.98
CA ASP A 219 -18.05 -14.97 14.78
C ASP A 219 -18.21 -15.39 13.31
N ILE A 220 -17.56 -14.69 12.37
CA ILE A 220 -17.58 -15.00 10.93
C ILE A 220 -16.14 -15.01 10.40
N LEU A 221 -15.72 -16.13 9.84
CA LEU A 221 -14.43 -16.29 9.17
C LEU A 221 -14.64 -16.43 7.66
N PHE A 222 -14.07 -15.54 6.87
CA PHE A 222 -13.96 -15.72 5.42
C PHE A 222 -12.83 -16.71 5.15
N GLU A 223 -13.17 -18.00 5.10
CA GLU A 223 -12.21 -19.10 5.18
C GLU A 223 -11.51 -19.39 3.85
N ARG A 224 -12.24 -19.37 2.76
CA ARG A 224 -11.71 -19.67 1.42
C ARG A 224 -12.58 -19.04 0.33
N MET A 225 -12.07 -18.99 -0.89
CA MET A 225 -12.81 -18.50 -2.06
C MET A 225 -12.49 -19.32 -3.30
N THR A 226 -13.43 -19.34 -4.24
CA THR A 226 -13.25 -19.67 -5.65
C THR A 226 -13.31 -18.37 -6.46
N GLU A 227 -13.50 -18.45 -7.77
CA GLU A 227 -13.55 -17.26 -8.63
C GLU A 227 -14.71 -16.34 -8.28
N GLU A 228 -15.92 -16.90 -8.12
CA GLU A 228 -17.18 -16.18 -7.93
C GLU A 228 -17.66 -16.19 -6.47
N HIS A 229 -17.25 -17.17 -5.67
CA HIS A 229 -17.85 -17.43 -4.37
C HIS A 229 -16.81 -17.35 -3.24
N GLY A 230 -17.21 -16.70 -2.15
CA GLY A 230 -16.52 -16.74 -0.87
C GLY A 230 -17.24 -17.65 0.12
N MET A 231 -16.52 -18.54 0.78
CA MET A 231 -17.06 -19.43 1.80
C MET A 231 -16.77 -18.87 3.19
N LEU A 232 -17.84 -18.68 3.95
CA LEU A 232 -17.80 -18.19 5.33
C LEU A 232 -18.03 -19.37 6.28
N ARG A 233 -17.18 -19.49 7.30
CA ARG A 233 -17.43 -20.33 8.47
C ARG A 233 -18.05 -19.48 9.57
N LEU A 234 -19.08 -20.01 10.22
CA LEU A 234 -19.90 -19.30 11.19
C LEU A 234 -19.76 -19.91 12.58
N PHE A 235 -19.42 -19.08 13.56
CA PHE A 235 -19.24 -19.48 14.93
C PHE A 235 -20.34 -18.84 15.80
N GLY A 236 -20.97 -19.63 16.64
CA GLY A 236 -21.98 -19.14 17.59
C GLY A 236 -23.36 -18.80 16.97
N PRO A 237 -24.34 -18.47 17.82
CA PRO A 237 -25.74 -18.32 17.39
C PRO A 237 -25.99 -17.13 16.48
N ALA A 238 -25.32 -15.98 16.72
CA ALA A 238 -25.53 -14.74 15.95
C ALA A 238 -25.14 -14.92 14.48
N ALA A 239 -23.97 -15.52 14.22
CA ALA A 239 -23.53 -15.80 12.86
C ALA A 239 -24.41 -16.86 12.16
N ARG A 240 -24.87 -17.86 12.92
CA ARG A 240 -25.75 -18.91 12.38
C ARG A 240 -27.12 -18.42 11.94
N ASN A 241 -27.55 -17.26 12.40
CA ASN A 241 -28.81 -16.62 11.99
C ASN A 241 -28.73 -15.84 10.68
N LEU A 242 -27.56 -15.71 10.06
CA LEU A 242 -27.40 -15.13 8.72
C LEU A 242 -28.34 -15.81 7.71
N LYS A 243 -29.01 -15.02 6.89
CA LYS A 243 -29.96 -15.48 5.88
C LYS A 243 -29.46 -15.23 4.46
N VAL A 244 -29.92 -16.04 3.53
CA VAL A 244 -29.74 -15.77 2.10
C VAL A 244 -30.40 -14.44 1.76
N GLY A 245 -29.70 -13.59 0.98
CA GLY A 245 -30.09 -12.23 0.64
C GLY A 245 -29.55 -11.15 1.60
N GLU A 246 -29.00 -11.53 2.76
CA GLU A 246 -28.35 -10.55 3.65
C GLU A 246 -27.07 -10.03 3.02
N ARG A 247 -26.83 -8.71 3.21
CA ARG A 247 -25.64 -8.03 2.73
C ARG A 247 -24.62 -7.89 3.85
N LEU A 248 -23.36 -8.08 3.51
CA LEU A 248 -22.24 -7.96 4.41
C LEU A 248 -21.22 -6.99 3.81
N LEU A 249 -20.53 -6.25 4.67
CA LEU A 249 -19.35 -5.47 4.31
C LEU A 249 -18.10 -6.24 4.71
N VAL A 250 -17.13 -6.31 3.82
CA VAL A 250 -15.86 -7.00 4.06
C VAL A 250 -14.70 -6.06 3.78
N ILE A 251 -13.81 -5.87 4.75
CA ILE A 251 -12.51 -5.22 4.55
C ILE A 251 -11.56 -6.27 3.98
N PRO A 252 -10.98 -6.07 2.78
CA PRO A 252 -10.05 -7.02 2.19
C PRO A 252 -8.72 -7.06 2.94
N ASN A 253 -7.97 -8.13 2.77
CA ASN A 253 -6.62 -8.21 3.31
C ASN A 253 -5.67 -7.20 2.65
N HIS A 254 -5.83 -6.98 1.32
CA HIS A 254 -5.01 -6.03 0.56
C HIS A 254 -5.89 -5.20 -0.38
N ILE A 255 -6.02 -3.91 -0.07
CA ILE A 255 -6.92 -3.02 -0.80
C ILE A 255 -6.38 -2.64 -2.18
N CYS A 256 -5.07 -2.50 -2.38
CA CYS A 256 -4.50 -2.03 -3.64
C CYS A 256 -4.87 -2.94 -4.82
N THR A 257 -4.68 -4.25 -4.64
CA THR A 257 -5.04 -5.27 -5.64
C THR A 257 -6.55 -5.42 -5.76
N THR A 258 -7.30 -5.29 -4.66
CA THR A 258 -8.76 -5.35 -4.65
C THR A 258 -9.38 -4.20 -5.47
N VAL A 259 -8.94 -2.95 -5.26
CA VAL A 259 -9.44 -1.80 -6.02
C VAL A 259 -9.23 -1.98 -7.53
N ASN A 260 -8.10 -2.55 -7.93
CA ASN A 260 -7.81 -2.81 -9.36
C ASN A 260 -8.74 -3.85 -10.02
N LEU A 261 -9.55 -4.58 -9.25
CA LEU A 261 -10.57 -5.50 -9.78
C LEU A 261 -11.88 -4.79 -10.17
N PHE A 262 -12.07 -3.53 -9.74
CA PHE A 262 -13.30 -2.77 -9.97
C PHE A 262 -13.10 -1.64 -10.99
N ASN A 263 -14.16 -1.34 -11.75
CA ASN A 263 -14.16 -0.21 -12.69
C ASN A 263 -14.40 1.13 -11.99
N GLU A 264 -15.14 1.11 -10.88
CA GLU A 264 -15.51 2.29 -10.11
C GLU A 264 -15.61 1.98 -8.61
N LEU A 265 -15.49 3.02 -7.80
CA LEU A 265 -15.74 3.01 -6.36
C LEU A 265 -17.01 3.80 -6.07
N THR A 266 -17.92 3.23 -5.31
CA THR A 266 -19.10 3.92 -4.81
C THR A 266 -18.75 4.64 -3.51
N ILE A 267 -18.94 5.95 -3.48
CA ILE A 267 -18.67 6.79 -2.31
C ILE A 267 -19.94 6.94 -1.51
N ALA A 268 -19.89 6.52 -0.25
CA ALA A 268 -21.03 6.61 0.68
C ALA A 268 -20.70 7.51 1.87
N ASP A 269 -21.63 8.38 2.23
CA ASP A 269 -21.57 9.15 3.46
C ASP A 269 -22.28 8.40 4.60
N ASN A 270 -21.56 8.09 5.65
CA ASN A 270 -22.06 7.43 6.85
C ASN A 270 -22.36 8.41 8.01
N SER A 271 -22.10 9.71 7.81
CA SER A 271 -22.31 10.75 8.83
C SER A 271 -23.78 11.10 9.07
N ILE A 272 -24.67 10.57 8.23
CA ILE A 272 -26.10 10.88 8.28
C ILE A 272 -26.72 10.21 9.50
N ALA A 273 -27.35 11.02 10.34
CA ALA A 273 -27.98 10.61 11.60
C ALA A 273 -29.10 9.55 11.47
N SER A 274 -29.49 9.19 10.25
CA SER A 274 -30.52 8.19 9.95
C SER A 274 -30.06 6.73 10.08
N GLY A 275 -28.76 6.47 10.30
CA GLY A 275 -28.19 5.13 10.29
C GLY A 275 -28.19 4.44 8.91
N LYS A 276 -28.43 5.19 7.85
CA LYS A 276 -28.36 4.72 6.45
C LYS A 276 -27.23 5.44 5.74
N ALA A 277 -26.35 4.69 5.09
CA ALA A 277 -25.36 5.25 4.20
C ALA A 277 -26.05 5.84 2.95
N GLU A 278 -25.71 7.08 2.57
CA GLU A 278 -26.16 7.69 1.34
C GLU A 278 -25.03 7.65 0.31
N ILE A 279 -25.35 7.23 -0.93
CA ILE A 279 -24.39 7.28 -2.03
C ILE A 279 -24.29 8.73 -2.48
N VAL A 280 -23.10 9.33 -2.32
CA VAL A 280 -22.84 10.73 -2.64
C VAL A 280 -22.05 10.91 -3.92
N ASP A 281 -21.27 9.90 -4.36
CA ASP A 281 -20.46 10.00 -5.57
C ASP A 281 -20.06 8.62 -6.10
N ARG A 282 -19.45 8.58 -7.31
CA ARG A 282 -18.82 7.41 -7.93
C ARG A 282 -17.52 7.82 -8.59
N TRP A 283 -16.44 7.18 -8.21
CA TRP A 283 -15.11 7.48 -8.73
C TRP A 283 -14.61 6.36 -9.65
N PRO A 284 -14.26 6.68 -10.91
CA PRO A 284 -13.69 5.69 -11.81
C PRO A 284 -12.28 5.27 -11.34
N VAL A 285 -11.94 4.00 -11.51
CA VAL A 285 -10.57 3.50 -11.32
C VAL A 285 -9.82 3.67 -12.63
N ASN A 286 -9.29 4.88 -12.86
CA ASN A 286 -8.77 5.34 -14.15
C ASN A 286 -7.60 4.51 -14.70
N SER A 287 -6.75 3.96 -13.82
CA SER A 287 -5.57 3.19 -14.23
C SER A 287 -5.81 1.69 -14.34
N ARG A 288 -7.06 1.23 -14.12
CA ARG A 288 -7.40 -0.18 -14.28
C ARG A 288 -7.21 -0.62 -15.73
N GLY A 289 -6.49 -1.74 -15.92
CA GLY A 289 -6.22 -2.28 -17.26
C GLY A 289 -5.15 -1.51 -18.06
N CYS A 290 -4.49 -0.52 -17.46
CA CYS A 290 -3.42 0.24 -18.10
C CYS A 290 -2.02 -0.33 -17.82
N VAL A 291 -1.93 -1.55 -17.33
CA VAL A 291 -0.66 -2.26 -17.16
C VAL A 291 -0.21 -2.78 -18.53
N GLN A 292 0.98 -2.35 -18.98
CA GLN A 292 1.58 -2.75 -20.25
C GLN A 292 2.95 -3.38 -20.01
#